data_e4c0d7249a051b27c8ef1f3f6795b44d
#
_entry.id   e4c0d7249a051b27c8ef1f3f6795b44d
#
_cell.length_a   1.000
_cell.length_b   1.000
_cell.length_c   1.000
_cell.angle_alpha   90.00
_cell.angle_beta   90.00
_cell.angle_gamma   90.00
#
_symmetry.space_group_name_H-M   'P 1'
#
loop_
_entity.id
_entity.type
_entity.pdbx_description
1 polymer ?
#
loop_
_entity_poly.entity_id
_entity_poly.type
_entity_poly.pdbx_seq_one_letter_code
_entity_poly.pdbx_strand_id
1 'polypeptide(L)'
;MKKISDYKGDSAIDLYAEILEPIGEILQDKEISQALKDKKTIIQIAGIAFRKYKEAVKKIVLSVDDTEIDGKNIFSRFTTVFVDVLNDKDFIDFFSQAEQAETDSESSGFVMGNTEVKKN
;
A
#
# COMPACT_ATOMS: atom_id res chain seq x y z
N MET A 1 15.65 9.63 -9.62
CA MET A 1 14.34 8.99 -9.80
C MET A 1 13.40 9.52 -8.74
N LYS A 2 12.16 9.80 -9.12
CA LYS A 2 11.22 10.41 -8.18
C LYS A 2 10.77 9.46 -7.10
N LYS A 3 10.49 10.03 -5.92
CA LYS A 3 9.93 9.33 -4.78
C LYS A 3 8.67 10.04 -4.33
N ILE A 4 7.91 9.38 -3.46
CA ILE A 4 6.71 9.99 -2.91
C ILE A 4 7.03 11.34 -2.25
N SER A 5 8.15 11.42 -1.53
CA SER A 5 8.51 12.64 -0.82
C SER A 5 8.85 13.81 -1.73
N ASP A 6 9.03 13.57 -3.02
CA ASP A 6 9.29 14.66 -3.97
C ASP A 6 8.02 15.39 -4.36
N TYR A 7 6.86 14.84 -4.05
CA TYR A 7 5.58 15.44 -4.39
C TYR A 7 5.09 16.34 -3.27
N LYS A 8 4.57 17.52 -3.62
CA LYS A 8 4.13 18.47 -2.62
C LYS A 8 2.84 19.14 -3.07
N GLY A 9 2.05 19.59 -2.09
CA GLY A 9 0.81 20.30 -2.37
C GLY A 9 -0.15 19.47 -3.19
N ASP A 10 -0.74 20.08 -4.20
CA ASP A 10 -1.74 19.40 -5.03
C ASP A 10 -1.17 18.17 -5.71
N SER A 11 0.11 18.21 -6.12
CA SER A 11 0.69 17.05 -6.79
C SER A 11 0.81 15.86 -5.86
N ALA A 12 1.00 16.09 -4.57
CA ALA A 12 1.01 14.99 -3.61
C ALA A 12 -0.38 14.36 -3.48
N ILE A 13 -1.42 15.18 -3.48
CA ILE A 13 -2.78 14.68 -3.43
C ILE A 13 -3.09 13.87 -4.69
N ASP A 14 -2.71 14.39 -5.84
CA ASP A 14 -2.94 13.70 -7.11
C ASP A 14 -2.22 12.35 -7.14
N LEU A 15 -0.99 12.32 -6.63
CA LEU A 15 -0.26 11.06 -6.58
C LEU A 15 -0.98 10.02 -5.73
N TYR A 16 -1.43 10.41 -4.54
CA TYR A 16 -2.14 9.46 -3.69
C TYR A 16 -3.46 9.03 -4.32
N ALA A 17 -4.14 9.92 -5.02
CA ALA A 17 -5.36 9.54 -5.74
C ALA A 17 -5.09 8.43 -6.74
N GLU A 18 -3.88 8.39 -7.31
CA GLU A 18 -3.52 7.37 -8.28
C GLU A 18 -3.08 6.06 -7.64
N ILE A 19 -2.40 6.12 -6.49
CA ILE A 19 -1.77 4.91 -5.96
C ILE A 19 -2.53 4.26 -4.83
N LEU A 20 -3.51 4.93 -4.23
CA LEU A 20 -4.22 4.34 -3.08
C LEU A 20 -4.89 3.02 -3.43
N GLU A 21 -5.56 2.95 -4.55
CA GLU A 21 -6.27 1.73 -4.92
C GLU A 21 -5.31 0.56 -5.16
N PRO A 22 -4.28 0.71 -6.00
CA PRO A 22 -3.38 -0.42 -6.20
C PRO A 22 -2.59 -0.80 -4.94
N ILE A 23 -2.22 0.17 -4.11
CA ILE A 23 -1.55 -0.16 -2.86
C ILE A 23 -2.50 -0.91 -1.94
N GLY A 24 -3.76 -0.46 -1.85
CA GLY A 24 -4.74 -1.15 -1.04
C GLY A 24 -4.97 -2.58 -1.49
N GLU A 25 -5.00 -2.79 -2.80
CA GLU A 25 -5.15 -4.12 -3.35
C GLU A 25 -4.04 -5.05 -2.87
N ILE A 26 -2.80 -4.56 -2.88
CA ILE A 26 -1.67 -5.34 -2.42
C ILE A 26 -1.73 -5.58 -0.92
N LEU A 27 -1.99 -4.53 -0.15
CA LEU A 27 -1.97 -4.64 1.31
C LEU A 27 -3.12 -5.50 1.85
N GLN A 28 -4.21 -5.63 1.11
CA GLN A 28 -5.34 -6.44 1.55
C GLN A 28 -5.20 -7.90 1.16
N ASP A 29 -4.20 -8.26 0.37
CA ASP A 29 -3.96 -9.65 0.04
C ASP A 29 -3.59 -10.41 1.30
N LYS A 30 -4.19 -11.58 1.49
CA LYS A 30 -3.99 -12.32 2.74
C LYS A 30 -2.56 -12.81 2.90
N GLU A 31 -1.94 -13.23 1.81
CA GLU A 31 -0.56 -13.70 1.89
C GLU A 31 0.39 -12.56 2.25
N ILE A 32 0.20 -11.40 1.63
CA ILE A 32 1.02 -10.23 1.92
C ILE A 32 0.76 -9.74 3.34
N SER A 33 -0.51 -9.66 3.73
CA SER A 33 -0.86 -9.25 5.08
C SER A 33 -0.22 -10.16 6.11
N GLN A 34 -0.27 -11.46 5.89
CA GLN A 34 0.35 -12.40 6.81
C GLN A 34 1.87 -12.25 6.83
N ALA A 35 2.47 -12.03 5.66
CA ALA A 35 3.93 -11.82 5.58
C ALA A 35 4.34 -10.59 6.37
N LEU A 36 3.54 -9.53 6.32
CA LEU A 36 3.83 -8.33 7.10
C LEU A 36 3.74 -8.62 8.59
N LYS A 37 2.73 -9.36 9.01
CA LYS A 37 2.58 -9.73 10.42
C LYS A 37 3.74 -10.60 10.89
N ASP A 38 4.21 -11.50 10.02
CA ASP A 38 5.30 -12.39 10.35
C ASP A 38 6.67 -11.72 10.20
N LYS A 39 6.68 -10.44 9.83
CA LYS A 39 7.92 -9.67 9.67
C LYS A 39 8.85 -10.26 8.64
N LYS A 40 8.26 -10.76 7.53
CA LYS A 40 9.05 -11.26 6.43
C LYS A 40 9.82 -10.12 5.76
N THR A 41 10.88 -10.46 5.05
CA THR A 41 11.69 -9.45 4.41
C THR A 41 10.94 -8.77 3.27
N ILE A 42 11.37 -7.55 2.96
CA ILE A 42 10.76 -6.82 1.85
C ILE A 42 10.95 -7.56 0.54
N ILE A 43 12.03 -8.33 0.40
CA ILE A 43 12.28 -9.13 -0.80
C ILE A 43 11.17 -10.16 -0.99
N GLN A 44 10.81 -10.85 0.08
CA GLN A 44 9.76 -11.86 0.02
C GLN A 44 8.42 -11.24 -0.31
N ILE A 45 8.12 -10.12 0.32
CA ILE A 45 6.85 -9.43 0.10
C ILE A 45 6.76 -8.90 -1.33
N ALA A 46 7.85 -8.31 -1.83
CA ALA A 46 7.88 -7.82 -3.21
C ALA A 46 7.68 -8.96 -4.20
N GLY A 47 8.26 -10.13 -3.91
CA GLY A 47 8.07 -11.29 -4.79
C GLY A 47 6.61 -11.68 -4.92
N ILE A 48 5.88 -11.66 -3.80
CA ILE A 48 4.44 -11.97 -3.83
C ILE A 48 3.70 -10.93 -4.69
N ALA A 49 4.01 -9.65 -4.46
CA ALA A 49 3.33 -8.58 -5.20
C ALA A 49 3.61 -8.68 -6.70
N PHE A 50 4.85 -8.97 -7.06
CA PHE A 50 5.21 -9.07 -8.48
C PHE A 50 4.49 -10.21 -9.16
N ARG A 51 4.30 -11.33 -8.46
CA ARG A 51 3.63 -12.48 -9.05
C ARG A 51 2.12 -12.30 -9.13
N LYS A 52 1.52 -11.74 -8.09
CA LYS A 52 0.06 -11.71 -7.98
C LYS A 52 -0.55 -10.41 -8.44
N TYR A 53 0.18 -9.31 -8.38
CA TYR A 53 -0.37 -7.98 -8.60
C TYR A 53 0.46 -7.17 -9.58
N LYS A 54 0.82 -7.78 -10.68
CA LYS A 54 1.68 -7.15 -11.68
C LYS A 54 1.16 -5.79 -12.13
N GLU A 55 -0.14 -5.69 -12.41
CA GLU A 55 -0.69 -4.44 -12.91
C GLU A 55 -0.72 -3.36 -11.82
N ALA A 56 -1.01 -3.76 -10.59
CA ALA A 56 -0.97 -2.82 -9.47
C ALA A 56 0.45 -2.29 -9.26
N VAL A 57 1.44 -3.19 -9.33
CA VAL A 57 2.85 -2.78 -9.21
C VAL A 57 3.21 -1.77 -10.28
N LYS A 58 2.82 -2.04 -11.53
CA LYS A 58 3.11 -1.13 -12.63
C LYS A 58 2.46 0.23 -12.39
N LYS A 59 1.21 0.24 -11.97
CA LYS A 59 0.52 1.49 -11.75
C LYS A 59 1.17 2.32 -10.66
N ILE A 60 1.55 1.67 -9.54
CA ILE A 60 2.20 2.36 -8.44
C ILE A 60 3.52 2.99 -8.90
N VAL A 61 4.35 2.17 -9.54
CA VAL A 61 5.69 2.61 -9.91
C VAL A 61 5.61 3.74 -10.94
N LEU A 62 4.76 3.57 -11.95
CA LEU A 62 4.67 4.57 -13.02
C LEU A 62 3.97 5.85 -12.57
N SER A 63 3.09 5.77 -11.57
CA SER A 63 2.47 6.98 -11.03
C SER A 63 3.47 7.85 -10.30
N VAL A 64 4.43 7.23 -9.62
CA VAL A 64 5.45 7.98 -8.90
C VAL A 64 6.49 8.56 -9.85
N ASP A 65 6.90 7.78 -10.85
CA ASP A 65 7.91 8.21 -11.80
C ASP A 65 7.63 7.48 -13.11
N ASP A 66 7.41 8.22 -14.20
CA ASP A 66 6.99 7.61 -15.45
C ASP A 66 8.15 7.10 -16.31
N THR A 67 9.35 7.05 -15.75
CA THR A 67 10.48 6.43 -16.42
C THR A 67 10.15 4.98 -16.75
N GLU A 68 10.63 4.53 -17.91
CA GLU A 68 10.35 3.17 -18.36
C GLU A 68 10.81 2.14 -17.33
N ILE A 69 9.97 1.13 -17.10
CA ILE A 69 10.28 0.04 -16.20
C ILE A 69 11.24 -0.92 -16.90
N ASP A 70 12.32 -1.30 -16.23
CA ASP A 70 13.22 -2.32 -16.77
C ASP A 70 13.76 -3.17 -15.61
N GLY A 71 14.53 -4.19 -15.98
CA GLY A 71 15.03 -5.14 -14.98
C GLY A 71 16.02 -4.56 -14.00
N LYS A 72 16.58 -3.40 -14.32
CA LYS A 72 17.54 -2.77 -13.41
C LYS A 72 16.85 -1.89 -12.38
N ASN A 73 15.67 -1.33 -12.72
CA ASN A 73 15.07 -0.33 -11.85
C ASN A 73 13.80 -0.76 -11.16
N ILE A 74 13.12 -1.81 -11.63
CA ILE A 74 11.79 -2.13 -11.12
C ILE A 74 11.78 -2.51 -9.64
N PHE A 75 12.73 -3.34 -9.23
CA PHE A 75 12.75 -3.78 -7.84
C PHE A 75 12.97 -2.61 -6.89
N SER A 76 13.99 -1.80 -7.17
CA SER A 76 14.32 -0.66 -6.33
C SER A 76 13.18 0.35 -6.28
N ARG A 77 12.56 0.62 -7.44
CA ARG A 77 11.48 1.59 -7.50
C ARG A 77 10.27 1.12 -6.68
N PHE A 78 9.87 -0.13 -6.86
CA PHE A 78 8.73 -0.65 -6.13
C PHE A 78 9.01 -0.69 -4.64
N THR A 79 10.16 -1.22 -4.24
CA THR A 79 10.44 -1.37 -2.82
C THR A 79 10.60 -0.01 -2.14
N THR A 80 11.15 0.98 -2.81
CA THR A 80 11.25 2.32 -2.23
C THR A 80 9.88 2.88 -1.92
N VAL A 81 8.95 2.80 -2.88
CA VAL A 81 7.60 3.31 -2.67
C VAL A 81 6.91 2.51 -1.57
N PHE A 82 7.03 1.18 -1.63
CA PHE A 82 6.33 0.33 -0.69
C PHE A 82 6.82 0.56 0.74
N VAL A 83 8.14 0.72 0.91
CA VAL A 83 8.70 1.00 2.24
C VAL A 83 8.24 2.38 2.72
N ASP A 84 8.21 3.37 1.83
CA ASP A 84 7.72 4.69 2.23
C ASP A 84 6.28 4.62 2.73
N VAL A 85 5.45 3.85 2.05
CA VAL A 85 4.06 3.67 2.47
C VAL A 85 3.99 2.94 3.80
N LEU A 86 4.78 1.89 3.96
CA LEU A 86 4.76 1.11 5.20
C LEU A 86 5.25 1.92 6.40
N ASN A 87 6.11 2.90 6.16
CA ASN A 87 6.60 3.76 7.23
C ASN A 87 5.63 4.88 7.57
N ASP A 88 4.58 5.06 6.80
CA ASP A 88 3.56 6.05 7.12
C ASP A 88 2.57 5.41 8.07
N LYS A 89 2.73 5.71 9.35
CA LYS A 89 1.95 5.05 10.38
C LYS A 89 0.45 5.28 10.20
N ASP A 90 0.06 6.49 9.86
CA ASP A 90 -1.36 6.81 9.70
C ASP A 90 -1.96 6.02 8.57
N PHE A 91 -1.22 5.86 7.48
CA PHE A 91 -1.69 5.11 6.33
C PHE A 91 -1.89 3.64 6.69
N ILE A 92 -0.91 3.07 7.36
CA ILE A 92 -0.98 1.66 7.76
C ILE A 92 -2.09 1.44 8.78
N ASP A 93 -2.24 2.34 9.75
CA ASP A 93 -3.31 2.23 10.74
C ASP A 93 -4.68 2.26 10.06
N PHE A 94 -4.83 3.11 9.04
CA PHE A 94 -6.08 3.18 8.31
C PHE A 94 -6.43 1.82 7.67
N PHE A 95 -5.47 1.19 7.02
CA PHE A 95 -5.71 -0.11 6.39
C PHE A 95 -5.97 -1.20 7.42
N SER A 96 -5.30 -1.16 8.55
CA SER A 96 -5.55 -2.13 9.61
C SER A 96 -6.97 -2.00 10.14
N GLN A 97 -7.45 -0.78 10.33
CA GLN A 97 -8.79 -0.56 10.81
C GLN A 97 -9.83 -1.02 9.78
N ALA A 98 -9.60 -0.74 8.51
CA ALA A 98 -10.51 -1.18 7.46
C ALA A 98 -10.60 -2.71 7.41
N GLU A 99 -9.46 -3.37 7.54
CA GLU A 99 -9.42 -4.82 7.55
C GLU A 99 -10.17 -5.36 8.76
N GLN A 100 -9.98 -4.75 9.90
CA GLN A 100 -10.67 -5.16 11.11
C GLN A 100 -12.17 -5.00 10.98
N ALA A 101 -12.62 -3.89 10.40
CA ALA A 101 -14.03 -3.65 10.20
C ALA A 101 -14.63 -4.72 9.31
N GLU A 102 -13.94 -5.09 8.25
CA GLU A 102 -14.41 -6.15 7.37
C GLU A 102 -14.49 -7.48 8.09
N THR A 103 -13.53 -7.76 8.92
CA THR A 103 -13.52 -9.00 9.67
C THR A 103 -14.68 -9.06 10.64
N ASP A 104 -14.92 -7.98 11.34
CA ASP A 104 -16.01 -7.91 12.26
C ASP A 104 -17.34 -7.96 11.56
N SER A 105 -17.35 -7.59 10.39
CA SER A 105 -18.39 -7.72 9.49
C SER A 105 -19.56 -7.14 9.92
N GLU A 106 -19.74 -6.82 10.87
CA GLU A 106 -20.75 -6.28 11.17
C GLU A 106 -20.45 -5.02 11.42
N SER A 107 -19.64 -4.64 11.60
CA SER A 107 -19.48 -3.48 11.95
C SER A 107 -19.41 -2.63 11.08
N SER A 108 -19.52 -2.29 10.73
CA SER A 108 -19.40 -1.51 10.16
C SER A 108 -18.92 -0.70 9.93
N GLY A 109 -18.69 -0.49 9.74
CA GLY A 109 -18.36 0.29 9.54
C GLY A 109 -17.32 1.00 9.59
N PHE A 110 -16.90 1.39 9.29
CA PHE A 110 -15.95 2.00 9.30
C PHE A 110 -16.10 3.32 9.51
N VAL A 111 -16.26 3.58 10.03
CA VAL A 111 -16.49 4.57 10.30
C VAL A 111 -15.72 5.25 10.67
N MET A 112 -15.43 5.61 10.94
CA MET A 112 -14.69 5.98 11.16
C MET A 112 -14.60 6.29 12.07
N GLY A 113 -14.63 6.24 12.60
CA GLY A 113 -14.38 6.22 13.14
C GLY A 113 -14.25 5.82 14.05
N ASN A 114 -14.69 5.64 14.50
CA ASN A 114 -14.56 5.08 15.08
C ASN A 114 -14.48 4.43 15.70
N THR A 115 -14.63 4.64 16.25
CA THR A 115 -14.72 3.90 16.49
C THR A 115 -14.88 3.12 17.14
N GLU A 116 -15.19 3.40 17.70
CA GLU A 116 -15.45 2.62 17.93
C GLU A 116 -15.63 1.84 18.07
N VAL A 117 -15.89 1.94 18.32
CA VAL A 117 -16.22 1.07 18.10
C VAL A 117 -16.30 0.11 18.54
N LYS A 118 -16.41 0.15 19.01
CA LYS A 118 -16.61 -0.71 19.19
C LYS A 118 -16.67 -1.50 19.61
N LYS A 119 -16.79 -1.33 20.01
CA LYS A 119 -16.97 -2.09 20.13
C LYS A 119 -16.94 -2.75 20.39
N ASN A 120 -16.93 -2.40 20.95
CA ASN A 120 -17.06 -2.97 20.81
C ASN A 120 -17.00 -3.40 20.97
#